data_d166c33b4320218c669fb81329dbbfa4
#
_entry.id   d166c33b4320218c669fb81329dbbfa4
#
_cell.length_a   1.000
_cell.length_b   1.000
_cell.length_c   1.000
_cell.angle_alpha   90.00
_cell.angle_beta   90.00
_cell.angle_gamma   90.00
#
_symmetry.space_group_name_H-M   'P 1'
#
loop_
_entity.id
_entity.type
_entity.pdbx_description
1 polymer ?
#
loop_
_entity_poly.entity_id
_entity_poly.type
_entity_poly.pdbx_seq_one_letter_code
_entity_poly.pdbx_strand_id
1 'polypeptide(L)'
;MNSSPLLEVLLQRLEASLSISQLSDWLGTAFVNVSLAAGVFALFYVAWRVINRLLASRLRTRIDRTTAAMLETALKTTMLSIGALVALNTAGVQTAAVLTSLGVLSLTIGFALRDTLSNIISGFLVFVDRPFTIDDLVEIDGQYGRVDKITLRTTRVITVDGRMLAVPNSIVMNKTVTSYTNYPHLRIDIAVTVAVTEDLDNVREILLGLVKNSPAYLDEPMPRMVVVKLNDYNVALELQAWIKDERNHIQERFDLRERVFKALTAAHVEMPLETIQLAPHKIQVKSSGIKD
;
A
#
# COMPACT_ATOMS: atom_id res chain seq x y z
N MET A 1 -89.43 20.02 -15.29
CA MET A 1 -88.50 18.85 -14.99
C MET A 1 -87.20 19.45 -14.48
N ASN A 2 -87.02 19.50 -13.17
CA ASN A 2 -85.82 20.07 -12.59
C ASN A 2 -84.66 19.04 -12.73
N SER A 3 -83.70 19.42 -13.56
CA SER A 3 -82.42 18.69 -13.58
C SER A 3 -81.86 18.72 -12.19
N SER A 4 -81.45 17.58 -11.65
CA SER A 4 -80.91 17.47 -10.29
C SER A 4 -79.59 18.28 -10.18
N PRO A 5 -79.42 19.09 -9.14
CA PRO A 5 -78.22 19.95 -8.96
C PRO A 5 -76.91 19.19 -9.07
N LEU A 6 -76.91 17.88 -8.87
CA LEU A 6 -75.80 16.98 -9.08
C LEU A 6 -75.39 16.85 -10.55
N LEU A 7 -76.37 16.88 -11.47
CA LEU A 7 -76.10 16.74 -12.90
C LEU A 7 -75.46 18.00 -13.47
N GLU A 8 -75.89 19.20 -13.03
CA GLU A 8 -75.25 20.47 -13.40
C GLU A 8 -73.80 20.59 -12.82
N VAL A 9 -73.56 20.16 -11.61
CA VAL A 9 -72.23 20.16 -11.01
C VAL A 9 -71.30 19.15 -11.73
N LEU A 10 -71.84 18.01 -12.17
CA LEU A 10 -71.07 17.02 -12.97
C LEU A 10 -70.77 17.53 -14.40
N LEU A 11 -71.74 18.18 -15.04
CA LEU A 11 -71.52 18.77 -16.34
C LEU A 11 -70.52 19.94 -16.29
N GLN A 12 -70.63 20.82 -15.32
CA GLN A 12 -69.65 21.88 -15.06
C GLN A 12 -68.25 21.38 -14.77
N ARG A 13 -68.08 20.28 -14.04
CA ARG A 13 -66.79 19.65 -13.84
C ARG A 13 -66.23 18.99 -15.10
N LEU A 14 -67.11 18.38 -15.92
CA LEU A 14 -66.70 17.81 -17.21
C LEU A 14 -66.31 18.91 -18.23
N GLU A 15 -67.04 20.00 -18.29
CA GLU A 15 -66.69 21.15 -19.14
C GLU A 15 -65.40 21.84 -18.67
N ALA A 16 -65.20 21.99 -17.37
CA ALA A 16 -63.94 22.52 -16.82
C ALA A 16 -62.74 21.61 -17.09
N SER A 17 -62.93 20.30 -17.11
CA SER A 17 -61.86 19.34 -17.40
C SER A 17 -61.53 19.15 -18.86
N LEU A 18 -62.46 19.60 -19.78
CA LEU A 18 -62.32 19.52 -21.23
C LEU A 18 -62.10 20.90 -21.89
N SER A 19 -61.71 21.94 -21.12
CA SER A 19 -61.45 23.25 -21.68
C SER A 19 -60.26 23.18 -22.66
N ILE A 20 -60.47 23.59 -23.88
CA ILE A 20 -59.49 23.61 -24.99
C ILE A 20 -58.23 24.41 -24.59
N SER A 21 -58.40 25.40 -23.72
CA SER A 21 -57.26 26.18 -23.17
C SER A 21 -56.35 25.35 -22.29
N GLN A 22 -56.90 24.50 -21.39
CA GLN A 22 -56.08 23.62 -20.52
C GLN A 22 -55.38 22.53 -21.35
N LEU A 23 -56.04 22.04 -22.42
CA LEU A 23 -55.42 21.08 -23.33
C LEU A 23 -54.28 21.71 -24.13
N SER A 24 -54.44 22.97 -24.61
CA SER A 24 -53.38 23.68 -25.34
C SER A 24 -52.19 24.03 -24.44
N ASP A 25 -52.41 24.43 -23.17
CA ASP A 25 -51.37 24.71 -22.21
C ASP A 25 -50.60 23.43 -21.81
N TRP A 26 -51.33 22.31 -21.60
CA TRP A 26 -50.71 21.02 -21.34
C TRP A 26 -49.87 20.52 -22.52
N LEU A 27 -50.40 20.63 -23.75
CA LEU A 27 -49.66 20.26 -24.96
C LEU A 27 -48.46 21.17 -25.19
N GLY A 28 -48.56 22.46 -24.92
CA GLY A 28 -47.46 23.42 -25.02
C GLY A 28 -46.34 23.09 -24.00
N THR A 29 -46.68 22.87 -22.75
CA THR A 29 -45.70 22.50 -21.70
C THR A 29 -45.06 21.12 -21.97
N ALA A 30 -45.87 20.15 -22.42
CA ALA A 30 -45.34 18.82 -22.79
C ALA A 30 -44.37 18.91 -23.96
N PHE A 31 -44.69 19.71 -25.00
CA PHE A 31 -43.79 19.91 -26.14
C PHE A 31 -42.47 20.57 -25.74
N VAL A 32 -42.51 21.59 -24.89
CA VAL A 32 -41.30 22.24 -24.36
C VAL A 32 -40.45 21.26 -23.54
N ASN A 33 -41.09 20.53 -22.64
CA ASN A 33 -40.37 19.56 -21.77
C ASN A 33 -39.75 18.42 -22.58
N VAL A 34 -40.45 17.88 -23.59
CA VAL A 34 -39.93 16.86 -24.49
C VAL A 34 -38.75 17.39 -25.33
N SER A 35 -38.87 18.63 -25.82
CA SER A 35 -37.79 19.27 -26.59
C SER A 35 -36.54 19.48 -25.73
N LEU A 36 -36.70 19.94 -24.48
CA LEU A 36 -35.63 20.09 -23.52
C LEU A 36 -35.00 18.72 -23.18
N ALA A 37 -35.82 17.70 -22.95
CA ALA A 37 -35.34 16.34 -22.68
C ALA A 37 -34.51 15.77 -23.84
N ALA A 38 -34.97 15.99 -25.09
CA ALA A 38 -34.21 15.60 -26.28
C ALA A 38 -32.86 16.34 -26.37
N GLY A 39 -32.84 17.64 -26.03
CA GLY A 39 -31.61 18.44 -25.97
C GLY A 39 -30.63 17.93 -24.92
N VAL A 40 -31.11 17.60 -23.72
CA VAL A 40 -30.31 17.01 -22.64
C VAL A 40 -29.75 15.66 -23.08
N PHE A 41 -30.55 14.77 -23.64
CA PHE A 41 -30.08 13.47 -24.13
C PHE A 41 -29.01 13.62 -25.22
N ALA A 42 -29.24 14.53 -26.16
CA ALA A 42 -28.30 14.85 -27.24
C ALA A 42 -26.97 15.37 -26.68
N LEU A 43 -26.99 16.16 -25.59
CA LEU A 43 -25.78 16.65 -24.91
C LEU A 43 -24.97 15.50 -24.32
N PHE A 44 -25.61 14.54 -23.65
CA PHE A 44 -24.95 13.34 -23.16
C PHE A 44 -24.40 12.47 -24.29
N TYR A 45 -25.10 12.33 -25.37
CA TYR A 45 -24.65 11.62 -26.57
C TYR A 45 -23.40 12.28 -27.18
N VAL A 46 -23.43 13.62 -27.34
CA VAL A 46 -22.28 14.38 -27.85
C VAL A 46 -21.09 14.26 -26.90
N ALA A 47 -21.31 14.39 -25.57
CA ALA A 47 -20.29 14.24 -24.57
C ALA A 47 -19.64 12.86 -24.66
N TRP A 48 -20.45 11.78 -24.71
CA TRP A 48 -19.93 10.43 -24.94
C TRP A 48 -19.09 10.37 -26.23
N ARG A 49 -19.57 10.94 -27.33
CA ARG A 49 -18.85 10.89 -28.60
C ARG A 49 -17.51 11.62 -28.57
N VAL A 50 -17.45 12.76 -27.87
CA VAL A 50 -16.20 13.51 -27.67
C VAL A 50 -15.23 12.73 -26.81
N ILE A 51 -15.68 12.23 -25.65
CA ILE A 51 -14.87 11.43 -24.75
C ILE A 51 -14.33 10.19 -25.47
N ASN A 52 -15.19 9.46 -26.17
CA ASN A 52 -14.78 8.26 -26.92
C ASN A 52 -13.72 8.59 -27.99
N ARG A 53 -13.82 9.71 -28.68
CA ARG A 53 -12.83 10.16 -29.66
C ARG A 53 -11.48 10.45 -29.02
N LEU A 54 -11.48 11.13 -27.86
CA LEU A 54 -10.27 11.46 -27.11
C LEU A 54 -9.62 10.21 -26.49
N LEU A 55 -10.42 9.30 -25.95
CA LEU A 55 -9.92 8.04 -25.40
C LEU A 55 -9.42 7.09 -26.49
N ALA A 56 -10.19 6.91 -27.55
CA ALA A 56 -9.86 5.98 -28.64
C ALA A 56 -8.50 6.30 -29.29
N SER A 57 -8.14 7.58 -29.41
CA SER A 57 -6.85 8.00 -29.98
C SER A 57 -5.65 7.66 -29.10
N ARG A 58 -5.84 7.54 -27.78
CA ARG A 58 -4.74 7.30 -26.82
C ARG A 58 -4.70 5.86 -26.25
N LEU A 59 -5.86 5.22 -26.08
CA LEU A 59 -5.94 3.87 -25.51
C LEU A 59 -5.68 2.76 -26.52
N ARG A 60 -6.08 2.91 -27.78
CA ARG A 60 -5.91 1.87 -28.82
C ARG A 60 -4.45 1.49 -29.10
N THR A 61 -3.51 2.33 -28.71
CA THR A 61 -2.07 2.04 -28.88
C THR A 61 -1.43 1.30 -27.70
N ARG A 62 -2.11 1.21 -26.55
CA ARG A 62 -1.55 0.66 -25.30
C ARG A 62 -2.33 -0.48 -24.69
N ILE A 63 -3.57 -0.74 -25.12
CA ILE A 63 -4.47 -1.72 -24.53
C ILE A 63 -4.95 -2.67 -25.62
N ASP A 64 -5.12 -3.96 -25.26
CA ASP A 64 -5.72 -4.98 -26.12
C ASP A 64 -7.10 -4.56 -26.64
N ARG A 65 -7.40 -4.95 -27.88
CA ARG A 65 -8.65 -4.59 -28.59
C ARG A 65 -9.90 -5.00 -27.81
N THR A 66 -9.87 -6.15 -27.14
CA THR A 66 -11.00 -6.68 -26.37
C THR A 66 -11.28 -5.81 -25.14
N THR A 67 -10.24 -5.47 -24.41
CA THR A 67 -10.34 -4.60 -23.21
C THR A 67 -10.78 -3.19 -23.59
N ALA A 68 -10.28 -2.63 -24.70
CA ALA A 68 -10.69 -1.33 -25.20
C ALA A 68 -12.18 -1.32 -25.58
N ALA A 69 -12.68 -2.36 -26.26
CA ALA A 69 -14.08 -2.49 -26.64
C ALA A 69 -15.01 -2.63 -25.43
N MET A 70 -14.59 -3.38 -24.40
CA MET A 70 -15.33 -3.50 -23.15
C MET A 70 -15.45 -2.16 -22.42
N LEU A 71 -14.34 -1.41 -22.29
CA LEU A 71 -14.34 -0.07 -21.69
C LEU A 71 -15.22 0.92 -22.46
N GLU A 72 -15.13 0.92 -23.79
CA GLU A 72 -15.96 1.76 -24.64
C GLU A 72 -17.45 1.45 -24.46
N THR A 73 -17.81 0.16 -24.44
CA THR A 73 -19.20 -0.28 -24.24
C THR A 73 -19.70 0.10 -22.85
N ALA A 74 -18.92 -0.14 -21.81
CA ALA A 74 -19.26 0.22 -20.43
C ALA A 74 -19.50 1.74 -20.29
N LEU A 75 -18.57 2.55 -20.80
CA LEU A 75 -18.65 4.01 -20.76
C LEU A 75 -19.89 4.51 -21.53
N LYS A 76 -20.12 3.97 -22.73
CA LYS A 76 -21.30 4.30 -23.55
C LYS A 76 -22.59 4.01 -22.81
N THR A 77 -22.73 2.77 -22.29
CA THR A 77 -23.95 2.34 -21.61
C THR A 77 -24.19 3.19 -20.37
N THR A 78 -23.17 3.44 -19.54
CA THR A 78 -23.30 4.27 -18.33
C THR A 78 -23.71 5.70 -18.68
N MET A 79 -23.01 6.35 -19.61
CA MET A 79 -23.34 7.74 -19.99
C MET A 79 -24.73 7.89 -20.61
N LEU A 80 -25.11 6.96 -21.50
CA LEU A 80 -26.43 7.02 -22.12
C LEU A 80 -27.56 6.68 -21.15
N SER A 81 -27.34 5.78 -20.20
CA SER A 81 -28.31 5.48 -19.12
C SER A 81 -28.52 6.67 -18.20
N ILE A 82 -27.47 7.36 -17.80
CA ILE A 82 -27.56 8.59 -16.99
C ILE A 82 -28.27 9.68 -17.81
N GLY A 83 -27.89 9.87 -19.08
CA GLY A 83 -28.52 10.84 -20.00
C GLY A 83 -30.01 10.58 -20.19
N ALA A 84 -30.41 9.31 -20.33
CA ALA A 84 -31.82 8.93 -20.47
C ALA A 84 -32.60 9.23 -19.17
N LEU A 85 -32.05 8.94 -17.99
CA LEU A 85 -32.70 9.25 -16.73
C LEU A 85 -32.86 10.75 -16.49
N VAL A 86 -31.86 11.56 -16.81
CA VAL A 86 -31.97 13.03 -16.73
C VAL A 86 -32.95 13.58 -17.73
N ALA A 87 -32.97 13.06 -18.96
CA ALA A 87 -33.93 13.43 -19.97
C ALA A 87 -35.37 13.09 -19.57
N LEU A 88 -35.62 11.89 -19.03
CA LEU A 88 -36.93 11.50 -18.51
C LEU A 88 -37.41 12.40 -17.38
N ASN A 89 -36.51 12.77 -16.47
CA ASN A 89 -36.82 13.72 -15.40
C ASN A 89 -37.20 15.09 -15.94
N THR A 90 -36.47 15.60 -16.96
CA THR A 90 -36.76 16.87 -17.63
C THR A 90 -38.09 16.81 -18.39
N ALA A 91 -38.46 15.64 -18.91
CA ALA A 91 -39.76 15.43 -19.55
C ALA A 91 -40.93 15.37 -18.53
N GLY A 92 -40.67 15.45 -17.24
CA GLY A 92 -41.69 15.41 -16.19
C GLY A 92 -42.00 14.00 -15.63
N VAL A 93 -41.23 12.98 -16.04
CA VAL A 93 -41.37 11.62 -15.49
C VAL A 93 -40.76 11.56 -14.09
N GLN A 94 -41.48 11.00 -13.16
CA GLN A 94 -40.97 10.81 -11.77
C GLN A 94 -39.87 9.75 -11.74
N THR A 95 -38.61 10.19 -11.77
CA THR A 95 -37.44 9.31 -11.76
C THR A 95 -36.88 9.07 -10.34
N ALA A 96 -37.49 9.66 -9.30
CA ALA A 96 -36.99 9.61 -7.91
C ALA A 96 -36.76 8.17 -7.41
N ALA A 97 -37.68 7.25 -7.64
CA ALA A 97 -37.54 5.85 -7.24
C ALA A 97 -36.36 5.14 -7.93
N VAL A 98 -36.15 5.42 -9.20
CA VAL A 98 -35.04 4.87 -10.00
C VAL A 98 -33.71 5.43 -9.49
N LEU A 99 -33.65 6.75 -9.24
CA LEU A 99 -32.45 7.40 -8.69
C LEU A 99 -32.09 6.88 -7.31
N THR A 100 -33.11 6.66 -6.44
CA THR A 100 -32.88 6.05 -5.11
C THR A 100 -32.31 4.63 -5.25
N SER A 101 -32.90 3.81 -6.12
CA SER A 101 -32.42 2.43 -6.35
C SER A 101 -31.00 2.41 -6.91
N LEU A 102 -30.68 3.32 -7.85
CA LEU A 102 -29.32 3.49 -8.38
C LEU A 102 -28.35 3.98 -7.32
N GLY A 103 -28.79 4.82 -6.38
CA GLY A 103 -27.99 5.26 -5.24
C GLY A 103 -27.56 4.09 -4.36
N VAL A 104 -28.49 3.19 -4.01
CA VAL A 104 -28.19 1.97 -3.25
C VAL A 104 -27.25 1.05 -4.02
N LEU A 105 -27.51 0.84 -5.31
CA LEU A 105 -26.64 0.03 -6.17
C LEU A 105 -25.23 0.62 -6.26
N SER A 106 -25.11 1.94 -6.41
CA SER A 106 -23.81 2.64 -6.47
C SER A 106 -23.04 2.49 -5.19
N LEU A 107 -23.70 2.53 -4.02
CA LEU A 107 -23.08 2.29 -2.72
C LEU A 107 -22.52 0.86 -2.63
N THR A 108 -23.29 -0.13 -3.07
CA THR A 108 -22.86 -1.54 -3.09
C THR A 108 -21.64 -1.74 -3.98
N ILE A 109 -21.66 -1.17 -5.20
CA ILE A 109 -20.52 -1.23 -6.13
C ILE A 109 -19.31 -0.49 -5.53
N GLY A 110 -19.53 0.67 -4.91
CA GLY A 110 -18.49 1.44 -4.25
C GLY A 110 -17.76 0.63 -3.15
N PHE A 111 -18.51 -0.09 -2.31
CA PHE A 111 -17.92 -0.99 -1.32
C PHE A 111 -17.17 -2.17 -1.96
N ALA A 112 -17.70 -2.76 -3.03
CA ALA A 112 -17.02 -3.86 -3.73
C ALA A 112 -15.69 -3.41 -4.40
N LEU A 113 -15.60 -2.15 -4.83
CA LEU A 113 -14.42 -1.59 -5.49
C LEU A 113 -13.45 -0.87 -4.53
N ARG A 114 -13.79 -0.77 -3.25
CA ARG A 114 -13.06 0.00 -2.24
C ARG A 114 -11.56 -0.31 -2.23
N ASP A 115 -11.20 -1.59 -2.18
CA ASP A 115 -9.80 -2.01 -2.08
C ASP A 115 -9.02 -1.72 -3.38
N THR A 116 -9.68 -1.87 -4.52
CA THR A 116 -9.07 -1.54 -5.81
C THR A 116 -8.80 -0.04 -5.90
N LEU A 117 -9.77 0.78 -5.53
CA LEU A 117 -9.66 2.23 -5.55
C LEU A 117 -8.62 2.73 -4.54
N SER A 118 -8.60 2.15 -3.34
CA SER A 118 -7.58 2.41 -2.32
C SER A 118 -6.17 2.17 -2.87
N ASN A 119 -5.95 1.04 -3.53
CA ASN A 119 -4.63 0.72 -4.12
C ASN A 119 -4.23 1.68 -5.25
N ILE A 120 -5.17 2.13 -6.07
CA ILE A 120 -4.92 3.11 -7.14
C ILE A 120 -4.54 4.46 -6.55
N ILE A 121 -5.29 4.95 -5.56
CA ILE A 121 -5.01 6.21 -4.87
C ILE A 121 -3.65 6.13 -4.17
N SER A 122 -3.38 5.05 -3.45
CA SER A 122 -2.10 4.82 -2.80
C SER A 122 -0.94 4.78 -3.80
N GLY A 123 -1.13 4.14 -4.97
CA GLY A 123 -0.10 4.14 -6.02
C GLY A 123 0.20 5.53 -6.56
N PHE A 124 -0.82 6.38 -6.69
CA PHE A 124 -0.61 7.79 -7.04
C PHE A 124 0.14 8.55 -5.94
N LEU A 125 -0.20 8.33 -4.66
CA LEU A 125 0.48 8.95 -3.53
C LEU A 125 1.95 8.50 -3.43
N VAL A 126 2.25 7.21 -3.60
CA VAL A 126 3.64 6.71 -3.67
C VAL A 126 4.44 7.43 -4.76
N PHE A 127 3.80 7.70 -5.92
CA PHE A 127 4.44 8.43 -7.01
C PHE A 127 4.69 9.92 -6.68
N VAL A 128 3.78 10.57 -5.94
CA VAL A 128 3.87 11.98 -5.55
C VAL A 128 4.85 12.16 -4.40
N ASP A 129 4.67 11.41 -3.30
CA ASP A 129 5.43 11.56 -2.05
C ASP A 129 6.82 10.95 -2.13
N ARG A 130 7.01 9.96 -3.02
CA ARG A 130 8.29 9.27 -3.27
C ARG A 130 9.00 8.83 -1.99
N PRO A 131 8.38 8.04 -1.12
CA PRO A 131 9.06 7.51 0.07
C PRO A 131 10.26 6.64 -0.30
N PHE A 132 10.31 6.13 -1.51
CA PHE A 132 11.41 5.45 -2.19
C PHE A 132 11.27 5.61 -3.71
N THR A 133 12.32 5.25 -4.44
CA THR A 133 12.36 5.26 -5.91
C THR A 133 12.59 3.84 -6.46
N ILE A 134 12.47 3.71 -7.79
CA ILE A 134 12.88 2.47 -8.48
C ILE A 134 14.37 2.25 -8.23
N ASP A 135 14.78 1.01 -8.03
CA ASP A 135 16.13 0.54 -7.65
C ASP A 135 16.52 0.78 -6.18
N ASP A 136 15.70 1.41 -5.36
CA ASP A 136 15.97 1.48 -3.93
C ASP A 136 15.83 0.12 -3.24
N LEU A 137 16.66 -0.09 -2.22
CA LEU A 137 16.55 -1.21 -1.31
C LEU A 137 15.63 -0.83 -0.17
N VAL A 138 14.54 -1.58 -0.05
CA VAL A 138 13.48 -1.28 0.91
C VAL A 138 13.05 -2.53 1.68
N GLU A 139 12.51 -2.30 2.87
CA GLU A 139 11.76 -3.31 3.61
C GLU A 139 10.34 -2.80 3.84
N ILE A 140 9.36 -3.55 3.33
CA ILE A 140 7.94 -3.23 3.41
C ILE A 140 7.24 -4.40 4.11
N ASP A 141 6.63 -4.16 5.26
CA ASP A 141 5.91 -5.18 6.05
C ASP A 141 6.79 -6.43 6.33
N GLY A 142 8.07 -6.23 6.66
CA GLY A 142 9.05 -7.29 6.94
C GLY A 142 9.61 -7.99 5.69
N GLN A 143 9.24 -7.55 4.49
CA GLN A 143 9.76 -8.09 3.25
C GLN A 143 10.83 -7.15 2.68
N TYR A 144 12.07 -7.63 2.68
CA TYR A 144 13.22 -6.88 2.17
C TYR A 144 13.48 -7.19 0.68
N GLY A 145 13.83 -6.17 -0.08
CA GLY A 145 14.26 -6.32 -1.47
C GLY A 145 14.45 -5.00 -2.21
N ARG A 146 14.75 -5.12 -3.51
CA ARG A 146 14.94 -4.00 -4.41
C ARG A 146 13.64 -3.66 -5.15
N VAL A 147 13.27 -2.39 -5.19
CA VAL A 147 12.10 -1.91 -5.93
C VAL A 147 12.39 -2.04 -7.44
N ASP A 148 11.64 -2.92 -8.10
CA ASP A 148 11.74 -3.15 -9.54
C ASP A 148 10.83 -2.19 -10.32
N LYS A 149 9.57 -2.07 -9.90
CA LYS A 149 8.57 -1.26 -10.59
C LYS A 149 7.44 -0.84 -9.68
N ILE A 150 7.00 0.41 -9.81
CA ILE A 150 5.77 0.92 -9.20
C ILE A 150 4.70 0.93 -10.28
N THR A 151 3.60 0.20 -10.05
CA THR A 151 2.45 0.15 -10.95
C THR A 151 1.25 0.86 -10.32
N LEU A 152 0.17 0.99 -11.05
CA LEU A 152 -1.04 1.66 -10.56
C LEU A 152 -1.61 1.03 -9.27
N ARG A 153 -1.49 -0.30 -9.11
CA ARG A 153 -2.08 -1.04 -7.98
C ARG A 153 -1.04 -1.67 -7.05
N THR A 154 0.14 -2.00 -7.55
CA THR A 154 1.16 -2.74 -6.80
C THR A 154 2.55 -2.14 -7.01
N THR A 155 3.35 -2.21 -5.97
CA THR A 155 4.81 -2.03 -6.04
C THR A 155 5.45 -3.40 -6.12
N ARG A 156 6.32 -3.62 -7.12
CA ARG A 156 7.07 -4.86 -7.30
C ARG A 156 8.42 -4.74 -6.63
N VAL A 157 8.74 -5.72 -5.81
CA VAL A 157 10.01 -5.80 -5.08
C VAL A 157 10.66 -7.14 -5.40
N ILE A 158 11.93 -7.13 -5.75
CA ILE A 158 12.74 -8.34 -5.98
C ILE A 158 13.56 -8.60 -4.71
N THR A 159 13.35 -9.74 -4.09
CA THR A 159 14.09 -10.16 -2.90
C THR A 159 15.52 -10.58 -3.26
N VAL A 160 16.39 -10.70 -2.25
CA VAL A 160 17.81 -11.09 -2.42
C VAL A 160 17.95 -12.47 -3.07
N ASP A 161 17.00 -13.37 -2.82
CA ASP A 161 16.94 -14.72 -3.40
C ASP A 161 16.22 -14.78 -4.76
N GLY A 162 15.95 -13.61 -5.38
CA GLY A 162 15.40 -13.51 -6.74
C GLY A 162 13.90 -13.67 -6.87
N ARG A 163 13.13 -13.74 -5.77
CA ARG A 163 11.68 -13.79 -5.83
C ARG A 163 11.08 -12.40 -6.08
N MET A 164 10.05 -12.34 -6.90
CA MET A 164 9.28 -11.12 -7.14
C MET A 164 8.06 -11.07 -6.20
N LEU A 165 8.01 -10.05 -5.38
CA LEU A 165 6.87 -9.73 -4.52
C LEU A 165 6.04 -8.63 -5.20
N ALA A 166 4.73 -8.82 -5.28
CA ALA A 166 3.79 -7.79 -5.72
C ALA A 166 3.03 -7.25 -4.49
N VAL A 167 3.57 -6.20 -3.89
CA VAL A 167 3.00 -5.58 -2.69
C VAL A 167 1.89 -4.61 -3.11
N PRO A 168 0.65 -4.74 -2.61
CA PRO A 168 -0.41 -3.76 -2.84
C PRO A 168 0.01 -2.36 -2.37
N ASN A 169 -0.23 -1.33 -3.18
CA ASN A 169 0.19 0.03 -2.84
C ASN A 169 -0.46 0.55 -1.55
N SER A 170 -1.67 0.09 -1.21
CA SER A 170 -2.31 0.40 0.06
C SER A 170 -1.53 -0.10 1.28
N ILE A 171 -0.82 -1.24 1.16
CA ILE A 171 0.08 -1.74 2.22
C ILE A 171 1.28 -0.81 2.33
N VAL A 172 1.89 -0.42 1.20
CA VAL A 172 3.02 0.51 1.17
C VAL A 172 2.70 1.83 1.89
N MET A 173 1.50 2.38 1.69
CA MET A 173 1.09 3.66 2.30
C MET A 173 0.67 3.53 3.77
N ASN A 174 0.18 2.35 4.19
CA ASN A 174 -0.36 2.16 5.54
C ASN A 174 0.61 1.45 6.50
N LYS A 175 1.75 0.96 6.01
CA LYS A 175 2.77 0.29 6.82
C LYS A 175 4.05 1.11 6.88
N THR A 176 4.88 0.81 7.87
CA THR A 176 6.23 1.39 7.92
C THR A 176 7.06 0.84 6.76
N VAL A 177 7.65 1.73 6.02
CA VAL A 177 8.64 1.42 4.98
C VAL A 177 10.00 1.86 5.46
N THR A 178 10.94 0.93 5.51
CA THR A 178 12.36 1.23 5.78
C THR A 178 13.09 1.29 4.46
N SER A 179 13.73 2.41 4.16
CA SER A 179 14.62 2.53 3.01
C SER A 179 16.07 2.43 3.47
N TYR A 180 16.86 1.63 2.76
CA TYR A 180 18.28 1.42 3.03
C TYR A 180 19.17 2.29 2.13
N THR A 181 18.61 2.88 1.07
CA THR A 181 19.35 3.63 0.05
C THR A 181 18.89 5.07 -0.12
N ASN A 182 17.77 5.47 0.46
CA ASN A 182 17.22 6.82 0.30
C ASN A 182 17.95 7.87 1.17
N TYR A 183 18.68 7.43 2.18
CA TYR A 183 19.48 8.28 3.04
C TYR A 183 20.93 7.80 3.01
N PRO A 184 21.90 8.68 2.77
CA PRO A 184 23.31 8.29 2.70
C PRO A 184 23.83 7.82 4.05
N HIS A 185 24.83 6.94 4.01
CA HIS A 185 25.56 6.47 5.20
C HIS A 185 24.76 5.49 6.06
N LEU A 186 24.53 4.32 5.50
CA LEU A 186 23.94 3.21 6.26
C LEU A 186 24.95 2.64 7.26
N ARG A 187 24.51 2.43 8.51
CA ARG A 187 25.29 1.73 9.53
C ARG A 187 25.01 0.22 9.47
N ILE A 188 26.08 -0.56 9.51
CA ILE A 188 26.01 -1.99 9.75
C ILE A 188 26.51 -2.30 11.16
N ASP A 189 25.79 -3.20 11.82
CA ASP A 189 26.07 -3.61 13.19
C ASP A 189 26.43 -5.10 13.19
N ILE A 190 27.61 -5.42 13.75
CA ILE A 190 28.11 -6.80 13.88
C ILE A 190 28.13 -7.16 15.36
N ALA A 191 27.21 -8.03 15.75
CA ALA A 191 27.18 -8.58 17.10
C ALA A 191 28.36 -9.56 17.33
N VAL A 192 29.02 -9.41 18.46
CA VAL A 192 30.17 -10.20 18.91
C VAL A 192 29.95 -10.54 20.37
N THR A 193 30.32 -11.75 20.78
CA THR A 193 30.32 -12.14 22.18
C THR A 193 31.72 -12.63 22.58
N VAL A 194 32.21 -12.16 23.72
CA VAL A 194 33.52 -12.56 24.28
C VAL A 194 33.37 -13.05 25.70
N ALA A 195 34.34 -13.81 26.20
CA ALA A 195 34.37 -14.28 27.60
C ALA A 195 34.45 -13.07 28.55
N VAL A 196 33.95 -13.23 29.78
CA VAL A 196 33.99 -12.17 30.81
C VAL A 196 35.41 -11.86 31.31
N THR A 197 36.35 -12.74 31.00
CA THR A 197 37.79 -12.64 31.37
C THR A 197 38.59 -11.81 30.39
N GLU A 198 37.99 -11.46 29.21
CA GLU A 198 38.68 -10.77 28.14
C GLU A 198 38.87 -9.29 28.42
N ASP A 199 40.01 -8.75 27.95
CA ASP A 199 40.30 -7.33 27.98
C ASP A 199 39.53 -6.64 26.85
N LEU A 200 38.53 -5.87 27.23
CA LEU A 200 37.66 -5.17 26.28
C LEU A 200 38.39 -4.07 25.50
N ASP A 201 39.48 -3.51 26.01
CA ASP A 201 40.24 -2.49 25.29
C ASP A 201 41.07 -3.12 24.19
N ASN A 202 41.64 -4.30 24.42
CA ASN A 202 42.32 -5.09 23.39
C ASN A 202 41.32 -5.53 22.30
N VAL A 203 40.15 -6.05 22.69
CA VAL A 203 39.09 -6.44 21.74
C VAL A 203 38.64 -5.24 20.90
N ARG A 204 38.49 -4.06 21.52
CA ARG A 204 38.14 -2.82 20.83
C ARG A 204 39.15 -2.43 19.76
N GLU A 205 40.45 -2.49 20.10
CA GLU A 205 41.53 -2.16 19.17
C GLU A 205 41.51 -3.10 17.96
N ILE A 206 41.35 -4.40 18.17
CA ILE A 206 41.25 -5.41 17.12
C ILE A 206 40.07 -5.11 16.19
N LEU A 207 38.86 -4.92 16.77
CA LEU A 207 37.65 -4.73 15.99
C LEU A 207 37.65 -3.40 15.20
N LEU A 208 38.08 -2.31 15.82
CA LEU A 208 38.18 -1.01 15.15
C LEU A 208 39.28 -1.02 14.08
N GLY A 209 40.35 -1.78 14.25
CA GLY A 209 41.42 -1.98 13.25
C GLY A 209 40.89 -2.56 11.93
N LEU A 210 39.81 -3.35 11.95
CA LEU A 210 39.22 -3.95 10.77
C LEU A 210 38.48 -2.95 9.84
N VAL A 211 37.99 -1.86 10.41
CA VAL A 211 37.15 -0.88 9.70
C VAL A 211 37.90 0.45 9.48
N LYS A 212 38.90 0.75 10.29
CA LYS A 212 39.69 1.97 10.19
C LYS A 212 40.54 1.97 8.92
N ASN A 213 40.53 3.10 8.21
CA ASN A 213 41.26 3.28 6.92
C ASN A 213 40.88 2.28 5.81
N SER A 214 39.72 1.64 5.92
CA SER A 214 39.22 0.72 4.90
C SER A 214 38.42 1.49 3.85
N PRO A 215 38.60 1.18 2.54
CA PRO A 215 37.88 1.87 1.48
C PRO A 215 36.35 1.67 1.52
N ALA A 216 35.86 0.61 2.18
CA ALA A 216 34.46 0.26 2.27
C ALA A 216 33.70 1.05 3.33
N TYR A 217 34.40 1.56 4.36
CA TYR A 217 33.77 2.23 5.52
C TYR A 217 34.09 3.72 5.54
N LEU A 218 33.25 4.46 6.24
CA LEU A 218 33.42 5.88 6.49
C LEU A 218 34.26 6.10 7.76
N ASP A 219 35.10 7.12 7.73
CA ASP A 219 35.79 7.63 8.92
C ASP A 219 34.88 8.55 9.75
N GLU A 220 33.94 9.22 9.10
CA GLU A 220 32.89 10.05 9.71
C GLU A 220 31.53 9.65 9.15
N PRO A 221 30.57 9.22 10.00
CA PRO A 221 30.65 9.07 11.46
C PRO A 221 31.62 7.97 11.88
N MET A 222 32.39 8.22 12.95
CA MET A 222 33.44 7.31 13.41
C MET A 222 32.91 5.93 13.80
N PRO A 223 33.53 4.84 13.33
CA PRO A 223 33.20 3.49 13.78
C PRO A 223 33.44 3.34 15.28
N ARG A 224 32.62 2.56 15.94
CA ARG A 224 32.74 2.32 17.38
C ARG A 224 32.39 0.89 17.77
N MET A 225 33.03 0.41 18.85
CA MET A 225 32.62 -0.78 19.55
C MET A 225 31.85 -0.38 20.81
N VAL A 226 30.69 -0.95 21.02
CA VAL A 226 29.83 -0.71 22.18
C VAL A 226 29.55 -2.00 22.93
N VAL A 227 29.47 -1.92 24.26
CA VAL A 227 28.97 -3.01 25.08
C VAL A 227 27.46 -2.95 25.10
N VAL A 228 26.81 -3.96 24.55
CA VAL A 228 25.34 -4.02 24.43
C VAL A 228 24.73 -4.64 25.70
N LYS A 229 25.37 -5.68 26.23
CA LYS A 229 24.86 -6.39 27.39
C LYS A 229 25.99 -7.12 28.16
N LEU A 230 25.91 -7.09 29.49
CA LEU A 230 26.68 -7.92 30.37
C LEU A 230 25.81 -9.11 30.78
N ASN A 231 26.24 -10.33 30.43
CA ASN A 231 25.56 -11.55 30.79
C ASN A 231 26.41 -12.29 31.86
N ASP A 232 25.88 -13.38 32.40
CA ASP A 232 26.52 -14.11 33.50
C ASP A 232 27.88 -14.75 33.12
N TYR A 233 28.03 -15.15 31.83
CA TYR A 233 29.23 -15.85 31.34
C TYR A 233 29.80 -15.25 30.02
N ASN A 234 29.23 -14.16 29.53
CA ASN A 234 29.79 -13.47 28.37
C ASN A 234 29.46 -11.99 28.38
N VAL A 235 30.24 -11.23 27.62
CA VAL A 235 29.97 -9.82 27.30
C VAL A 235 29.53 -9.73 25.84
N ALA A 236 28.33 -9.18 25.61
CA ALA A 236 27.84 -8.93 24.28
C ALA A 236 28.29 -7.54 23.82
N LEU A 237 29.00 -7.53 22.72
CA LEU A 237 29.56 -6.35 22.06
C LEU A 237 28.92 -6.15 20.71
N GLU A 238 29.00 -4.96 20.18
CA GLU A 238 28.57 -4.63 18.83
C GLU A 238 29.60 -3.71 18.18
N LEU A 239 30.15 -4.16 17.03
CA LEU A 239 30.94 -3.30 16.15
C LEU A 239 29.99 -2.56 15.21
N GLN A 240 29.93 -1.24 15.34
CA GLN A 240 29.11 -0.33 14.52
C GLN A 240 30.01 0.37 13.51
N ALA A 241 29.74 0.17 12.23
CA ALA A 241 30.49 0.78 11.14
C ALA A 241 29.56 1.35 10.08
N TRP A 242 29.89 2.51 9.55
CA TRP A 242 29.13 3.16 8.49
C TRP A 242 29.76 2.81 7.14
N ILE A 243 28.93 2.34 6.19
CA ILE A 243 29.40 1.93 4.87
C ILE A 243 29.25 3.06 3.85
N LYS A 244 30.13 3.07 2.85
CA LYS A 244 30.10 4.07 1.76
C LYS A 244 29.10 3.73 0.67
N ASP A 245 28.84 2.45 0.44
CA ASP A 245 27.91 1.96 -0.57
C ASP A 245 26.80 1.13 0.12
N GLU A 246 25.67 1.75 0.31
CA GLU A 246 24.51 1.17 0.98
C GLU A 246 23.94 -0.02 0.19
N ARG A 247 24.15 -0.06 -1.12
CA ARG A 247 23.65 -1.14 -1.99
C ARG A 247 24.31 -2.48 -1.69
N ASN A 248 25.55 -2.45 -1.19
CA ASN A 248 26.32 -3.63 -0.84
C ASN A 248 26.22 -4.02 0.64
N HIS A 249 25.35 -3.40 1.42
CA HIS A 249 25.30 -3.56 2.87
C HIS A 249 25.16 -5.01 3.35
N ILE A 250 24.48 -5.88 2.59
CA ILE A 250 24.32 -7.30 2.93
C ILE A 250 25.66 -8.01 2.81
N GLN A 251 26.34 -7.83 1.68
CA GLN A 251 27.63 -8.46 1.42
C GLN A 251 28.69 -7.96 2.40
N GLU A 252 28.77 -6.64 2.59
CA GLU A 252 29.68 -6.02 3.56
C GLU A 252 29.46 -6.53 4.99
N ARG A 253 28.21 -6.76 5.36
CA ARG A 253 27.87 -7.35 6.70
C ARG A 253 28.39 -8.77 6.83
N PHE A 254 28.28 -9.59 5.81
CA PHE A 254 28.81 -10.95 5.82
C PHE A 254 30.34 -10.96 5.83
N ASP A 255 30.97 -10.17 4.99
CA ASP A 255 32.42 -10.08 4.89
C ASP A 255 33.05 -9.52 6.18
N LEU A 256 32.44 -8.48 6.75
CA LEU A 256 32.91 -7.94 8.03
C LEU A 256 32.76 -8.96 9.18
N ARG A 257 31.64 -9.71 9.21
CA ARG A 257 31.43 -10.75 10.23
C ARG A 257 32.49 -11.84 10.15
N GLU A 258 32.86 -12.28 8.93
CA GLU A 258 33.92 -13.25 8.72
C GLU A 258 35.28 -12.70 9.12
N ARG A 259 35.60 -11.44 8.77
CA ARG A 259 36.83 -10.77 9.18
C ARG A 259 36.95 -10.63 10.70
N VAL A 260 35.84 -10.28 11.38
CA VAL A 260 35.77 -10.20 12.83
C VAL A 260 36.10 -11.56 13.46
N PHE A 261 35.47 -12.63 12.97
CA PHE A 261 35.74 -13.98 13.47
C PHE A 261 37.23 -14.36 13.33
N LYS A 262 37.81 -14.15 12.13
CA LYS A 262 39.21 -14.44 11.85
C LYS A 262 40.17 -13.63 12.72
N ALA A 263 39.90 -12.34 12.92
CA ALA A 263 40.77 -11.48 13.73
C ALA A 263 40.75 -11.85 15.21
N LEU A 264 39.57 -12.11 15.77
CA LEU A 264 39.46 -12.54 17.18
C LEU A 264 40.13 -13.90 17.41
N THR A 265 39.95 -14.85 16.49
CA THR A 265 40.61 -16.16 16.55
C THR A 265 42.14 -16.04 16.47
N ALA A 266 42.65 -15.20 15.55
CA ALA A 266 44.09 -14.95 15.40
C ALA A 266 44.71 -14.26 16.63
N ALA A 267 43.94 -13.44 17.31
CA ALA A 267 44.34 -12.77 18.56
C ALA A 267 44.12 -13.61 19.80
N HIS A 268 43.69 -14.87 19.66
CA HIS A 268 43.38 -15.79 20.77
C HIS A 268 42.34 -15.25 21.75
N VAL A 269 41.40 -14.42 21.30
CA VAL A 269 40.30 -13.96 22.13
C VAL A 269 39.33 -15.11 22.37
N GLU A 270 39.07 -15.38 23.65
CA GLU A 270 38.20 -16.48 24.05
C GLU A 270 36.73 -16.19 23.73
N MET A 271 36.12 -17.10 22.95
CA MET A 271 34.67 -17.09 22.76
C MET A 271 33.99 -17.77 23.96
N PRO A 272 32.82 -17.26 24.37
CA PRO A 272 32.15 -17.77 25.56
C PRO A 272 31.74 -19.24 25.39
N LEU A 273 32.08 -20.05 26.38
CA LEU A 273 31.58 -21.42 26.53
C LEU A 273 30.59 -21.46 27.69
N GLU A 274 29.51 -22.21 27.55
CA GLU A 274 28.65 -22.50 28.69
C GLU A 274 29.46 -23.25 29.76
N THR A 275 29.68 -22.61 30.91
CA THR A 275 30.42 -23.21 32.03
C THR A 275 29.43 -23.72 33.06
N ILE A 276 29.38 -25.04 33.25
CA ILE A 276 28.62 -25.68 34.33
C ILE A 276 29.53 -25.81 35.54
N GLN A 277 29.25 -25.04 36.59
CA GLN A 277 29.95 -25.14 37.84
C GLN A 277 29.33 -26.27 38.68
N LEU A 278 29.99 -27.44 38.77
CA LEU A 278 29.56 -28.53 39.63
C LEU A 278 29.95 -28.24 41.05
N ALA A 279 29.00 -27.88 41.90
CA ALA A 279 29.24 -27.77 43.33
C ALA A 279 29.51 -29.17 43.92
N PRO A 280 30.61 -29.38 44.68
CA PRO A 280 30.89 -30.67 45.31
C PRO A 280 29.79 -30.98 46.31
N HIS A 281 29.02 -32.04 46.05
CA HIS A 281 28.00 -32.52 46.98
C HIS A 281 28.70 -33.37 48.06
N LYS A 282 28.77 -32.86 49.29
CA LYS A 282 29.27 -33.65 50.46
C LYS A 282 28.19 -34.69 50.78
N ILE A 283 28.41 -35.92 50.34
CA ILE A 283 27.61 -37.06 50.76
C ILE A 283 28.04 -37.38 52.21
N GLN A 284 27.20 -37.04 53.19
CA GLN A 284 27.39 -37.58 54.58
C GLN A 284 26.87 -39.01 54.57
N VAL A 285 27.80 -39.96 54.52
CA VAL A 285 27.50 -41.36 54.78
C VAL A 285 27.29 -41.53 56.29
N LYS A 286 26.03 -41.62 56.72
CA LYS A 286 25.72 -42.06 58.09
C LYS A 286 26.05 -43.53 58.17
N SER A 287 27.17 -43.88 58.85
CA SER A 287 27.46 -45.24 59.22
C SER A 287 26.39 -45.68 60.22
N SER A 288 25.49 -46.58 59.84
CA SER A 288 24.63 -47.29 60.78
C SER A 288 25.52 -48.34 61.54
N GLY A 289 25.89 -47.99 62.73
CA GLY A 289 26.56 -49.00 63.62
C GLY A 289 25.61 -50.16 63.89
N ILE A 290 25.94 -51.30 63.30
CA ILE A 290 25.40 -52.57 63.77
C ILE A 290 25.99 -52.81 65.11
N LYS A 291 25.20 -52.77 66.17
CA LYS A 291 25.56 -53.29 67.50
C LYS A 291 25.28 -54.79 67.51
N ASP A 292 26.28 -55.55 67.65
CA ASP A 292 26.19 -56.96 68.08
C ASP A 292 25.48 -57.12 69.42
#